data_c24de893e3bc27ea1056f415d3cee57f
#
_entry.id   c24de893e3bc27ea1056f415d3cee57f
#
_cell.length_a   1.000
_cell.length_b   1.000
_cell.length_c   1.000
_cell.angle_alpha   90.00
_cell.angle_beta   90.00
_cell.angle_gamma   90.00
#
_symmetry.space_group_name_H-M   'P 1'
#
loop_
_entity.id
_entity.type
_entity.pdbx_description
1 polymer ?
#
loop_
_entity_poly.entity_id
_entity_poly.type
_entity_poly.pdbx_seq_one_letter_code
_entity_poly.pdbx_strand_id
1 'polypeptide(L)'
;GITATARFTQHPPRYTEASLVRKLEELGIGRPSTYAPTISTIQQREYVIKGEKAGEERTYNVLNLQGNEITDNNHTEITGAEKSKLMPTDTGIVVNDFLIEYFPDILDYNFTASVEKQFDEIAEGDKQWTAILKTFYKKLHPSVENTLAAKTAHKAGERILGTDPVSGKQVSVKIGRFGPVAQIGTAEDEEKPRFAQVKKEMSIETITLEEALELFKLPRTLGEYEGKNVVVGAGRFGPCLLYTSPSPRDMRRS
;
A
#
# COMPACT_ATOMS: atom_id res chain seq x y z
N GLY A 1 34.56 -37.49 -4.46
CA GLY A 1 33.54 -37.10 -3.47
C GLY A 1 32.29 -36.59 -4.14
N ILE A 2 31.17 -36.61 -3.45
CA ILE A 2 29.88 -36.11 -3.90
C ILE A 2 29.41 -35.06 -2.88
N THR A 3 28.94 -33.90 -3.37
CA THR A 3 28.35 -32.89 -2.51
C THR A 3 26.88 -32.70 -2.89
N ALA A 4 26.00 -32.83 -1.90
CA ALA A 4 24.58 -32.51 -2.04
C ALA A 4 24.24 -31.27 -1.23
N THR A 5 23.70 -30.26 -1.89
CA THR A 5 23.34 -28.97 -1.27
C THR A 5 21.82 -28.79 -1.33
N ALA A 6 21.19 -28.54 -0.19
CA ALA A 6 19.79 -28.17 -0.14
C ALA A 6 19.56 -26.85 -0.91
N ARG A 7 18.56 -26.83 -1.78
CA ARG A 7 18.17 -25.65 -2.56
C ARG A 7 16.69 -25.38 -2.37
N PHE A 8 16.34 -24.11 -2.44
CA PHE A 8 14.96 -23.65 -2.28
C PHE A 8 14.53 -22.84 -3.49
N THR A 9 13.29 -23.00 -3.87
CA THR A 9 12.67 -22.13 -4.87
C THR A 9 12.55 -20.71 -4.30
N GLN A 10 12.79 -19.72 -5.13
CA GLN A 10 12.64 -18.32 -4.76
C GLN A 10 11.40 -17.76 -5.47
N HIS A 11 10.64 -16.90 -4.78
CA HIS A 11 9.58 -16.14 -5.41
C HIS A 11 10.18 -15.11 -6.40
N PRO A 12 9.42 -14.70 -7.43
CA PRO A 12 9.87 -13.64 -8.33
C PRO A 12 10.19 -12.37 -7.55
N PRO A 13 11.31 -11.68 -7.87
CA PRO A 13 11.66 -10.44 -7.20
C PRO A 13 10.66 -9.32 -7.56
N ARG A 14 10.45 -8.37 -6.64
CA ARG A 14 9.70 -7.15 -6.93
C ARG A 14 10.37 -6.36 -8.05
N TYR A 15 9.59 -5.53 -8.72
CA TYR A 15 10.10 -4.71 -9.82
C TYR A 15 10.99 -3.57 -9.33
N THR A 16 12.03 -3.28 -10.11
CA THR A 16 12.67 -1.95 -10.16
C THR A 16 11.95 -1.14 -11.25
N GLU A 17 12.18 0.18 -11.32
CA GLU A 17 11.62 0.99 -12.42
C GLU A 17 12.01 0.42 -13.80
N ALA A 18 13.27 0.04 -13.99
CA ALA A 18 13.75 -0.52 -15.25
C ALA A 18 13.11 -1.87 -15.59
N SER A 19 12.94 -2.77 -14.61
CA SER A 19 12.31 -4.06 -14.86
C SER A 19 10.78 -3.93 -15.06
N LEU A 20 10.16 -2.90 -14.46
CA LEU A 20 8.75 -2.59 -14.71
C LEU A 20 8.56 -2.05 -16.13
N VAL A 21 9.42 -1.13 -16.60
CA VAL A 21 9.38 -0.66 -18.00
C VAL A 21 9.47 -1.83 -18.97
N ARG A 22 10.44 -2.73 -18.77
CA ARG A 22 10.58 -3.93 -19.61
C ARG A 22 9.31 -4.78 -19.59
N LYS A 23 8.68 -4.93 -18.41
CA LYS A 23 7.44 -5.73 -18.31
C LYS A 23 6.26 -5.07 -19.01
N LEU A 24 6.12 -3.75 -18.93
CA LEU A 24 5.11 -2.99 -19.66
C LEU A 24 5.32 -3.14 -21.18
N GLU A 25 6.56 -3.06 -21.64
CA GLU A 25 6.93 -3.25 -23.04
C GLU A 25 6.61 -4.67 -23.54
N GLU A 26 6.97 -5.71 -22.78
CA GLU A 26 6.63 -7.11 -23.06
C GLU A 26 5.12 -7.33 -23.21
N LEU A 27 4.32 -6.64 -22.39
CA LEU A 27 2.86 -6.73 -22.38
C LEU A 27 2.19 -5.80 -23.42
N GLY A 28 2.94 -4.94 -24.11
CA GLY A 28 2.40 -3.93 -25.02
C GLY A 28 1.61 -2.82 -24.32
N ILE A 29 1.87 -2.59 -23.02
CA ILE A 29 1.17 -1.59 -22.20
C ILE A 29 1.95 -0.28 -22.27
N GLY A 30 1.37 0.74 -22.90
CA GLY A 30 1.98 2.05 -23.04
C GLY A 30 2.98 2.15 -24.20
N ARG A 31 3.72 3.23 -24.23
CA ARG A 31 4.73 3.59 -25.25
C ARG A 31 5.96 4.17 -24.56
N PRO A 32 7.11 4.26 -25.25
CA PRO A 32 8.33 4.85 -24.66
C PRO A 32 8.10 6.22 -24.01
N SER A 33 7.24 7.05 -24.58
CA SER A 33 6.89 8.38 -24.04
C SER A 33 6.04 8.34 -22.77
N THR A 34 5.37 7.25 -22.45
CA THR A 34 4.43 7.14 -21.32
C THR A 34 4.97 6.31 -20.15
N TYR A 35 6.01 5.50 -20.32
CA TYR A 35 6.52 4.63 -19.25
C TYR A 35 7.00 5.44 -18.04
N ALA A 36 7.91 6.39 -18.24
CA ALA A 36 8.46 7.18 -17.15
C ALA A 36 7.40 8.07 -16.47
N PRO A 37 6.52 8.81 -17.20
CA PRO A 37 5.41 9.55 -16.57
C PRO A 37 4.47 8.66 -15.75
N THR A 38 4.15 7.46 -16.22
CA THR A 38 3.27 6.53 -15.48
C THR A 38 3.92 6.09 -14.18
N ILE A 39 5.19 5.67 -14.22
CA ILE A 39 5.93 5.26 -13.02
C ILE A 39 6.08 6.41 -12.03
N SER A 40 6.34 7.62 -12.52
CA SER A 40 6.38 8.81 -11.66
C SER A 40 5.02 9.10 -11.01
N THR A 41 3.93 8.96 -11.77
CA THR A 41 2.57 9.22 -11.29
C THR A 41 2.16 8.27 -10.17
N ILE A 42 2.41 6.96 -10.31
CA ILE A 42 2.04 6.00 -9.27
C ILE A 42 2.85 6.18 -7.99
N GLN A 43 4.09 6.68 -8.08
CA GLN A 43 4.90 7.05 -6.92
C GLN A 43 4.43 8.37 -6.29
N GLN A 44 4.13 9.39 -7.09
CA GLN A 44 3.60 10.68 -6.59
C GLN A 44 2.25 10.53 -5.89
N ARG A 45 1.43 9.59 -6.35
CA ARG A 45 0.15 9.23 -5.70
C ARG A 45 0.31 8.30 -4.52
N GLU A 46 1.54 7.95 -4.18
CA GLU A 46 1.87 7.03 -3.10
C GLU A 46 1.18 5.65 -3.22
N TYR A 47 0.89 5.20 -4.45
CA TYR A 47 0.40 3.83 -4.68
C TYR A 47 1.53 2.82 -4.55
N VAL A 48 2.73 3.21 -4.93
CA VAL A 48 3.97 2.47 -4.71
C VAL A 48 5.05 3.42 -4.20
N ILE A 49 5.98 2.87 -3.42
CA ILE A 49 7.17 3.57 -2.93
C ILE A 49 8.41 2.77 -3.30
N LYS A 50 9.54 3.46 -3.46
CA LYS A 50 10.85 2.79 -3.48
C LYS A 50 11.21 2.39 -2.06
N GLY A 51 11.48 1.11 -1.87
CA GLY A 51 11.83 0.58 -0.57
C GLY A 51 12.95 -0.45 -0.62
N GLU A 52 13.35 -0.85 0.56
CA GLU A 52 14.31 -1.90 0.80
C GLU A 52 13.69 -2.89 1.80
N LYS A 53 13.92 -4.17 1.60
CA LYS A 53 13.58 -5.22 2.56
C LYS A 53 14.87 -5.85 3.02
N ALA A 54 15.10 -5.90 4.32
CA ALA A 54 16.16 -6.68 4.91
C ALA A 54 15.89 -8.17 4.61
N GLY A 55 16.94 -8.91 4.29
CA GLY A 55 16.81 -10.35 4.14
C GLY A 55 16.62 -11.03 5.50
N GLU A 56 16.13 -12.24 5.43
CA GLU A 56 15.99 -13.14 6.57
C GLU A 56 17.09 -14.19 6.53
N GLU A 57 17.61 -14.53 7.68
CA GLU A 57 18.60 -15.58 7.81
C GLU A 57 17.93 -16.96 7.63
N ARG A 58 18.48 -17.78 6.76
CA ARG A 58 18.02 -19.14 6.49
C ARG A 58 19.16 -20.12 6.57
N THR A 59 18.96 -21.20 7.30
CA THR A 59 19.90 -22.31 7.39
C THR A 59 19.60 -23.36 6.32
N TYR A 60 20.63 -23.91 5.69
CA TYR A 60 20.53 -25.01 4.75
C TYR A 60 21.64 -26.03 4.96
N ASN A 61 21.39 -27.29 4.60
CA ASN A 61 22.31 -28.39 4.79
C ASN A 61 23.15 -28.65 3.54
N VAL A 62 24.41 -28.98 3.77
CA VAL A 62 25.34 -29.46 2.76
C VAL A 62 25.91 -30.80 3.22
N LEU A 63 25.57 -31.86 2.49
CA LEU A 63 26.08 -33.19 2.72
C LEU A 63 27.29 -33.45 1.81
N ASN A 64 28.40 -33.87 2.38
CA ASN A 64 29.59 -34.25 1.64
C ASN A 64 29.90 -35.73 1.89
N LEU A 65 30.01 -36.50 0.81
CA LEU A 65 30.45 -37.89 0.83
C LEU A 65 31.92 -37.95 0.38
N GLN A 66 32.78 -38.45 1.27
CA GLN A 66 34.18 -38.76 0.94
C GLN A 66 34.46 -40.21 1.32
N GLY A 67 34.72 -41.04 0.32
CA GLY A 67 34.80 -42.47 0.53
C GLY A 67 33.45 -43.02 0.98
N ASN A 68 33.40 -43.58 2.20
CA ASN A 68 32.17 -44.10 2.83
C ASN A 68 31.68 -43.20 3.98
N GLU A 69 32.28 -42.05 4.19
CA GLU A 69 31.94 -41.13 5.28
C GLU A 69 31.09 -39.97 4.75
N ILE A 70 29.97 -39.71 5.41
CA ILE A 70 29.07 -38.57 5.12
C ILE A 70 29.21 -37.54 6.24
N THR A 71 29.57 -36.34 5.88
CA THR A 71 29.54 -35.20 6.79
C THR A 71 28.35 -34.30 6.46
N ASP A 72 27.59 -33.90 7.49
CA ASP A 72 26.46 -32.96 7.40
C ASP A 72 26.91 -31.61 8.00
N ASN A 73 26.89 -30.57 7.18
CA ASN A 73 27.26 -29.21 7.58
C ASN A 73 26.08 -28.26 7.36
N ASN A 74 25.75 -27.50 8.39
CA ASN A 74 24.78 -26.42 8.31
C ASN A 74 25.48 -25.14 7.87
N HIS A 75 24.92 -24.51 6.84
CA HIS A 75 25.33 -23.20 6.35
C HIS A 75 24.17 -22.21 6.49
N THR A 76 24.50 -20.95 6.64
CA THR A 76 23.52 -19.88 6.75
C THR A 76 23.66 -18.93 5.56
N GLU A 77 22.55 -18.52 5.00
CA GLU A 77 22.48 -17.50 3.94
C GLU A 77 21.42 -16.45 4.29
N ILE A 78 21.61 -15.24 3.77
CA ILE A 78 20.58 -14.19 3.84
C ILE A 78 19.72 -14.28 2.57
N THR A 79 18.42 -14.52 2.75
CA THR A 79 17.47 -14.67 1.64
C THR A 79 16.40 -13.60 1.67
N GLY A 80 15.81 -13.29 0.50
CA GLY A 80 14.69 -12.35 0.41
C GLY A 80 15.06 -10.88 0.61
N ALA A 81 16.35 -10.53 0.65
CA ALA A 81 16.78 -9.13 0.65
C ALA A 81 16.42 -8.45 -0.67
N GLU A 82 15.81 -7.27 -0.59
CA GLU A 82 15.46 -6.47 -1.75
C GLU A 82 15.96 -5.04 -1.57
N LYS A 83 16.55 -4.47 -2.62
CA LYS A 83 17.07 -3.11 -2.61
C LYS A 83 16.50 -2.32 -3.78
N SER A 84 16.07 -1.07 -3.50
CA SER A 84 15.54 -0.14 -4.51
C SER A 84 14.41 -0.73 -5.34
N LYS A 85 13.49 -1.48 -4.70
CA LYS A 85 12.33 -2.09 -5.33
C LYS A 85 11.09 -1.21 -5.18
N LEU A 86 10.19 -1.31 -6.14
CA LEU A 86 8.85 -0.73 -6.05
C LEU A 86 7.99 -1.62 -5.14
N MET A 87 7.54 -1.05 -4.04
CA MET A 87 6.72 -1.71 -3.04
C MET A 87 5.33 -1.09 -3.02
N PRO A 88 4.24 -1.88 -3.11
CA PRO A 88 2.89 -1.34 -2.97
C PRO A 88 2.70 -0.78 -1.55
N THR A 89 1.94 0.29 -1.46
CA THR A 89 1.47 0.84 -0.17
C THR A 89 0.08 0.31 0.14
N ASP A 90 -0.38 0.45 1.39
CA ASP A 90 -1.76 0.12 1.74
C ASP A 90 -2.77 0.88 0.86
N THR A 91 -2.52 2.15 0.58
CA THR A 91 -3.35 2.94 -0.33
C THR A 91 -3.37 2.34 -1.74
N GLY A 92 -2.22 1.92 -2.24
CA GLY A 92 -2.10 1.28 -3.55
C GLY A 92 -2.86 -0.03 -3.64
N ILE A 93 -2.78 -0.86 -2.59
CA ILE A 93 -3.50 -2.14 -2.51
C ILE A 93 -5.01 -1.90 -2.51
N VAL A 94 -5.52 -1.02 -1.64
CA VAL A 94 -6.96 -0.71 -1.56
C VAL A 94 -7.49 -0.14 -2.87
N VAL A 95 -6.76 0.76 -3.52
CA VAL A 95 -7.16 1.30 -4.84
C VAL A 95 -7.16 0.20 -5.90
N ASN A 96 -6.16 -0.67 -5.91
CA ASN A 96 -6.08 -1.80 -6.84
C ASN A 96 -7.28 -2.75 -6.66
N ASP A 97 -7.57 -3.15 -5.42
CA ASP A 97 -8.67 -4.08 -5.12
C ASP A 97 -10.02 -3.49 -5.49
N PHE A 98 -10.24 -2.21 -5.17
CA PHE A 98 -11.43 -1.47 -5.61
C PHE A 98 -11.57 -1.47 -7.13
N LEU A 99 -10.49 -1.20 -7.86
CA LEU A 99 -10.53 -1.15 -9.31
C LEU A 99 -10.76 -2.54 -9.94
N ILE A 100 -10.18 -3.60 -9.38
CA ILE A 100 -10.40 -4.97 -9.82
C ILE A 100 -11.87 -5.36 -9.64
N GLU A 101 -12.47 -4.98 -8.51
CA GLU A 101 -13.86 -5.32 -8.20
C GLU A 101 -14.87 -4.59 -9.09
N TYR A 102 -14.68 -3.27 -9.29
CA TYR A 102 -15.66 -2.43 -10.00
C TYR A 102 -15.35 -2.18 -11.47
N PHE A 103 -14.10 -2.34 -11.89
CA PHE A 103 -13.64 -2.02 -13.24
C PHE A 103 -12.68 -3.09 -13.80
N PRO A 104 -13.03 -4.40 -13.70
CA PRO A 104 -12.11 -5.48 -14.09
C PRO A 104 -11.66 -5.39 -15.54
N ASP A 105 -12.55 -4.97 -16.45
CA ASP A 105 -12.24 -4.84 -17.89
C ASP A 105 -11.12 -3.82 -18.16
N ILE A 106 -11.00 -2.77 -17.33
CA ILE A 106 -9.96 -1.74 -17.48
C ILE A 106 -8.63 -2.22 -16.90
N LEU A 107 -8.69 -3.06 -15.86
CA LEU A 107 -7.53 -3.64 -15.18
C LEU A 107 -6.93 -4.84 -15.93
N ASP A 108 -7.62 -5.34 -16.96
CA ASP A 108 -7.07 -6.38 -17.83
C ASP A 108 -5.84 -5.82 -18.57
N TYR A 109 -4.72 -6.54 -18.48
CA TYR A 109 -3.48 -6.16 -19.16
C TYR A 109 -3.65 -6.02 -20.68
N ASN A 110 -4.54 -6.82 -21.28
CA ASN A 110 -4.85 -6.74 -22.71
C ASN A 110 -5.66 -5.49 -23.07
N PHE A 111 -6.35 -4.86 -22.11
CA PHE A 111 -7.14 -3.67 -22.39
C PHE A 111 -6.26 -2.54 -22.96
N THR A 112 -5.22 -2.14 -22.23
CA THR A 112 -4.32 -1.06 -22.66
C THR A 112 -3.61 -1.42 -23.98
N ALA A 113 -3.11 -2.64 -24.10
CA ALA A 113 -2.46 -3.11 -25.33
C ALA A 113 -3.42 -3.06 -26.54
N SER A 114 -4.69 -3.45 -26.33
CA SER A 114 -5.73 -3.37 -27.39
C SER A 114 -6.06 -1.94 -27.76
N VAL A 115 -6.16 -1.03 -26.80
CA VAL A 115 -6.42 0.40 -27.05
C VAL A 115 -5.26 1.03 -27.81
N GLU A 116 -4.02 0.75 -27.44
CA GLU A 116 -2.83 1.22 -28.13
C GLU A 116 -2.80 0.75 -29.60
N LYS A 117 -3.14 -0.51 -29.85
CA LYS A 117 -3.27 -1.03 -31.22
C LYS A 117 -4.37 -0.31 -32.00
N GLN A 118 -5.51 -0.02 -31.37
CA GLN A 118 -6.59 0.72 -32.02
C GLN A 118 -6.18 2.16 -32.36
N PHE A 119 -5.31 2.78 -31.57
CA PHE A 119 -4.75 4.10 -31.89
C PHE A 119 -3.83 4.04 -33.09
N ASP A 120 -3.03 2.98 -33.26
CA ASP A 120 -2.23 2.77 -34.46
C ASP A 120 -3.13 2.63 -35.69
N GLU A 121 -4.21 1.84 -35.61
CA GLU A 121 -5.20 1.67 -36.68
C GLU A 121 -5.95 2.97 -37.03
N ILE A 122 -6.17 3.87 -36.07
CA ILE A 122 -6.72 5.21 -36.31
C ILE A 122 -5.69 6.08 -37.04
N ALA A 123 -4.43 6.02 -36.65
CA ALA A 123 -3.36 6.79 -37.27
C ALA A 123 -3.11 6.37 -38.73
N GLU A 124 -3.31 5.10 -39.04
CA GLU A 124 -3.26 4.54 -40.40
C GLU A 124 -4.52 4.84 -41.22
N GLY A 125 -5.59 5.33 -40.59
CA GLY A 125 -6.86 5.67 -41.25
C GLY A 125 -7.85 4.50 -41.35
N ASP A 126 -7.54 3.35 -40.78
CA ASP A 126 -8.36 2.14 -40.87
C ASP A 126 -9.58 2.17 -39.97
N LYS A 127 -9.52 2.97 -38.89
CA LYS A 127 -10.61 3.09 -37.92
C LYS A 127 -10.97 4.54 -37.57
N GLN A 128 -12.24 4.73 -37.25
CA GLN A 128 -12.76 6.00 -36.76
C GLN A 128 -12.66 6.08 -35.22
N TRP A 129 -11.96 7.08 -34.72
CA TRP A 129 -11.77 7.27 -33.27
C TRP A 129 -13.09 7.40 -32.50
N THR A 130 -14.11 8.01 -33.11
CA THR A 130 -15.44 8.18 -32.51
C THR A 130 -16.15 6.85 -32.26
N ALA A 131 -15.96 5.85 -33.13
CA ALA A 131 -16.54 4.52 -32.96
C ALA A 131 -15.91 3.78 -31.78
N ILE A 132 -14.59 3.88 -31.64
CA ILE A 132 -13.84 3.29 -30.54
C ILE A 132 -14.26 3.93 -29.20
N LEU A 133 -14.29 5.27 -29.16
CA LEU A 133 -14.68 6.01 -27.96
C LEU A 133 -16.12 5.71 -27.55
N LYS A 134 -17.05 5.64 -28.51
CA LYS A 134 -18.45 5.29 -28.24
C LYS A 134 -18.59 3.88 -27.65
N THR A 135 -17.84 2.91 -28.18
CA THR A 135 -17.85 1.54 -27.67
C THR A 135 -17.30 1.46 -26.26
N PHE A 136 -16.19 2.13 -26.00
CA PHE A 136 -15.60 2.22 -24.67
C PHE A 136 -16.55 2.88 -23.65
N TYR A 137 -17.08 4.06 -23.98
CA TYR A 137 -17.98 4.80 -23.10
C TYR A 137 -19.25 4.00 -22.75
N LYS A 138 -19.82 3.28 -23.71
CA LYS A 138 -20.99 2.43 -23.52
C LYS A 138 -20.77 1.33 -22.49
N LYS A 139 -19.53 0.87 -22.31
CA LYS A 139 -19.17 -0.12 -21.28
C LYS A 139 -18.81 0.54 -19.96
N LEU A 140 -18.01 1.60 -19.99
CA LEU A 140 -17.48 2.26 -18.80
C LEU A 140 -18.57 2.99 -18.02
N HIS A 141 -19.42 3.77 -18.70
CA HIS A 141 -20.38 4.65 -18.04
C HIS A 141 -21.36 3.92 -17.10
N PRO A 142 -21.96 2.78 -17.48
CA PRO A 142 -22.81 2.02 -16.57
C PRO A 142 -22.07 1.51 -15.33
N SER A 143 -20.80 1.09 -15.48
CA SER A 143 -19.98 0.67 -14.34
C SER A 143 -19.73 1.82 -13.36
N VAL A 144 -19.49 3.03 -13.87
CA VAL A 144 -19.34 4.23 -13.04
C VAL A 144 -20.64 4.57 -12.31
N GLU A 145 -21.78 4.56 -13.02
CA GLU A 145 -23.08 4.85 -12.41
C GLU A 145 -23.45 3.83 -11.32
N ASN A 146 -23.26 2.54 -11.60
CA ASN A 146 -23.50 1.47 -10.64
C ASN A 146 -22.61 1.61 -9.39
N THR A 147 -21.33 1.92 -9.58
CA THR A 147 -20.39 2.12 -8.48
C THR A 147 -20.75 3.35 -7.64
N LEU A 148 -21.21 4.43 -8.28
CA LEU A 148 -21.69 5.62 -7.58
C LEU A 148 -22.99 5.36 -6.80
N ALA A 149 -23.90 4.54 -7.34
CA ALA A 149 -25.13 4.15 -6.67
C ALA A 149 -24.86 3.20 -5.48
N ALA A 150 -23.85 2.35 -5.59
CA ALA A 150 -23.44 1.42 -4.53
C ALA A 150 -22.71 2.11 -3.34
N LYS A 151 -22.66 3.42 -3.28
CA LYS A 151 -21.92 4.28 -2.34
C LYS A 151 -22.03 3.94 -0.85
N THR A 152 -23.00 3.14 -0.45
CA THR A 152 -23.34 2.92 0.96
C THR A 152 -22.80 1.62 1.54
N ALA A 153 -22.32 0.69 0.72
CA ALA A 153 -22.01 -0.66 1.18
C ALA A 153 -20.49 -0.96 1.33
N HIS A 154 -19.62 -0.22 0.66
CA HIS A 154 -18.20 -0.57 0.64
C HIS A 154 -17.37 0.27 1.60
N LYS A 155 -16.98 -0.35 2.69
CA LYS A 155 -15.87 0.06 3.55
C LYS A 155 -14.59 -0.57 3.00
N ALA A 156 -14.21 -0.20 1.77
CA ALA A 156 -13.01 -0.72 1.14
C ALA A 156 -11.80 -0.51 2.06
N GLY A 157 -11.07 -1.59 2.34
CA GLY A 157 -9.89 -1.56 3.19
C GLY A 157 -10.17 -1.37 4.68
N GLU A 158 -11.42 -1.57 5.19
CA GLU A 158 -11.68 -1.62 6.63
C GLU A 158 -11.44 -3.03 7.15
N ARG A 159 -10.57 -3.14 8.17
CA ARG A 159 -10.32 -4.38 8.90
C ARG A 159 -10.66 -4.18 10.38
N ILE A 160 -11.56 -5.01 10.90
CA ILE A 160 -11.89 -5.04 12.32
C ILE A 160 -10.77 -5.79 13.04
N LEU A 161 -10.19 -5.16 14.06
CA LEU A 161 -9.11 -5.73 14.88
C LEU A 161 -9.64 -6.42 16.12
N GLY A 162 -10.75 -5.92 16.67
CA GLY A 162 -11.34 -6.42 17.92
C GLY A 162 -12.10 -5.34 18.67
N THR A 163 -12.09 -5.41 19.99
CA THR A 163 -12.81 -4.50 20.89
C THR A 163 -11.82 -3.84 21.84
N ASP A 164 -11.94 -2.54 22.05
CA ASP A 164 -11.18 -1.80 23.05
C ASP A 164 -11.57 -2.26 24.45
N PRO A 165 -10.64 -2.78 25.25
CA PRO A 165 -10.93 -3.30 26.59
C PRO A 165 -11.41 -2.22 27.58
N VAL A 166 -11.16 -0.93 27.29
CA VAL A 166 -11.55 0.18 28.15
C VAL A 166 -12.95 0.68 27.86
N SER A 167 -13.28 0.91 26.60
CA SER A 167 -14.57 1.48 26.19
C SER A 167 -15.61 0.43 25.75
N GLY A 168 -15.19 -0.81 25.50
CA GLY A 168 -16.05 -1.86 24.93
C GLY A 168 -16.42 -1.62 23.46
N LYS A 169 -15.86 -0.60 22.81
CA LYS A 169 -16.17 -0.23 21.44
C LYS A 169 -15.31 -0.98 20.44
N GLN A 170 -15.84 -1.17 19.23
CA GLN A 170 -15.13 -1.80 18.12
C GLN A 170 -13.89 -0.99 17.72
N VAL A 171 -12.78 -1.69 17.49
CA VAL A 171 -11.54 -1.12 16.94
C VAL A 171 -11.37 -1.63 15.53
N SER A 172 -11.21 -0.71 14.58
CA SER A 172 -10.95 -1.02 13.18
C SER A 172 -9.83 -0.17 12.61
N VAL A 173 -9.24 -0.62 11.52
CA VAL A 173 -8.31 0.17 10.70
C VAL A 173 -8.85 0.27 9.29
N LYS A 174 -8.65 1.42 8.65
CA LYS A 174 -9.13 1.71 7.30
C LYS A 174 -8.31 2.81 6.63
N ILE A 175 -8.50 2.94 5.32
CA ILE A 175 -7.97 4.10 4.59
C ILE A 175 -8.91 5.29 4.80
N GLY A 176 -8.41 6.32 5.47
CA GLY A 176 -9.08 7.61 5.62
C GLY A 176 -8.66 8.61 4.54
N ARG A 177 -9.23 9.83 4.59
CA ARG A 177 -8.95 10.92 3.63
C ARG A 177 -7.46 11.28 3.55
N PHE A 178 -6.72 11.10 4.64
CA PHE A 178 -5.31 11.49 4.76
C PHE A 178 -4.37 10.28 4.95
N GLY A 179 -4.81 9.10 4.50
CA GLY A 179 -4.06 7.84 4.63
C GLY A 179 -4.65 6.88 5.66
N PRO A 180 -3.90 5.82 6.01
CA PRO A 180 -4.34 4.79 6.94
C PRO A 180 -4.64 5.34 8.33
N VAL A 181 -5.81 4.98 8.89
CA VAL A 181 -6.26 5.40 10.22
C VAL A 181 -6.78 4.21 11.03
N ALA A 182 -6.52 4.22 12.33
CA ALA A 182 -7.21 3.38 13.30
C ALA A 182 -8.43 4.14 13.83
N GLN A 183 -9.51 3.43 14.10
CA GLN A 183 -10.76 3.98 14.61
C GLN A 183 -11.22 3.18 15.82
N ILE A 184 -11.67 3.87 16.88
CA ILE A 184 -12.41 3.29 18.01
C ILE A 184 -13.84 3.81 17.96
N GLY A 185 -14.79 2.89 17.96
CA GLY A 185 -16.21 3.17 17.82
C GLY A 185 -16.67 3.27 16.36
N THR A 186 -17.97 3.31 16.18
CA THR A 186 -18.65 3.39 14.88
C THR A 186 -19.45 4.68 14.75
N ALA A 187 -19.97 4.97 13.56
CA ALA A 187 -20.85 6.13 13.37
C ALA A 187 -22.23 5.93 14.03
N GLU A 188 -22.56 4.71 14.43
CA GLU A 188 -23.83 4.33 15.08
C GLU A 188 -23.76 4.45 16.61
N ASP A 189 -22.56 4.64 17.17
CA ASP A 189 -22.37 4.83 18.61
C ASP A 189 -22.85 6.23 19.03
N GLU A 190 -23.33 6.35 20.27
CA GLU A 190 -23.78 7.64 20.85
C GLU A 190 -22.64 8.69 20.88
N GLU A 191 -21.41 8.24 21.08
CA GLU A 191 -20.22 9.08 21.04
C GLU A 191 -19.53 9.01 19.69
N LYS A 192 -19.03 10.15 19.23
CA LYS A 192 -18.27 10.24 17.98
C LYS A 192 -17.06 9.31 17.99
N PRO A 193 -16.82 8.57 16.89
CA PRO A 193 -15.64 7.72 16.78
C PRO A 193 -14.34 8.52 16.97
N ARG A 194 -13.38 7.89 17.62
CA ARG A 194 -12.02 8.44 17.77
C ARG A 194 -11.16 7.91 16.63
N PHE A 195 -10.25 8.74 16.14
CA PHE A 195 -9.34 8.38 15.05
C PHE A 195 -7.89 8.62 15.46
N ALA A 196 -7.00 7.71 15.07
CA ALA A 196 -5.56 7.87 15.19
C ALA A 196 -4.90 7.49 13.86
N GLN A 197 -3.91 8.27 13.42
CA GLN A 197 -3.21 7.98 12.18
C GLN A 197 -2.25 6.80 12.38
N VAL A 198 -2.30 5.83 11.48
CA VAL A 198 -1.36 4.71 11.44
C VAL A 198 0.01 5.22 11.00
N LYS A 199 1.06 4.79 11.68
CA LYS A 199 2.44 5.20 11.36
C LYS A 199 2.86 4.62 10.01
N LYS A 200 3.78 5.30 9.33
CA LYS A 200 4.28 4.88 7.99
C LYS A 200 4.96 3.51 7.97
N GLU A 201 5.48 3.07 9.11
CA GLU A 201 6.14 1.78 9.27
C GLU A 201 5.17 0.63 9.54
N MET A 202 3.89 0.95 9.78
CA MET A 202 2.82 -0.02 10.07
C MET A 202 1.91 -0.15 8.84
N SER A 203 1.42 -1.36 8.58
CA SER A 203 0.44 -1.63 7.54
C SER A 203 -0.92 -1.99 8.15
N ILE A 204 -2.02 -1.55 7.51
CA ILE A 204 -3.37 -1.94 7.92
C ILE A 204 -3.61 -3.45 7.79
N GLU A 205 -2.85 -4.15 6.95
CA GLU A 205 -2.95 -5.60 6.79
C GLU A 205 -2.38 -6.39 7.96
N THR A 206 -1.31 -5.86 8.59
CA THR A 206 -0.54 -6.60 9.60
C THR A 206 -0.69 -6.06 11.01
N ILE A 207 -1.13 -4.80 11.18
CA ILE A 207 -1.28 -4.16 12.50
C ILE A 207 -2.18 -4.98 13.43
N THR A 208 -1.74 -5.17 14.68
CA THR A 208 -2.51 -5.87 15.71
C THR A 208 -3.43 -4.92 16.48
N LEU A 209 -4.34 -5.48 17.29
CA LEU A 209 -5.22 -4.70 18.15
C LEU A 209 -4.42 -3.88 19.16
N GLU A 210 -3.40 -4.47 19.78
CA GLU A 210 -2.53 -3.84 20.77
C GLU A 210 -1.79 -2.65 20.15
N GLU A 211 -1.20 -2.84 18.97
CA GLU A 211 -0.49 -1.78 18.25
C GLU A 211 -1.43 -0.65 17.85
N ALA A 212 -2.66 -0.96 17.44
CA ALA A 212 -3.66 0.04 17.10
C ALA A 212 -4.08 0.84 18.34
N LEU A 213 -4.28 0.20 19.49
CA LEU A 213 -4.62 0.87 20.76
C LEU A 213 -3.49 1.78 21.25
N GLU A 214 -2.22 1.42 20.99
CA GLU A 214 -1.07 2.28 21.32
C GLU A 214 -1.14 3.64 20.59
N LEU A 215 -1.70 3.69 19.38
CA LEU A 215 -1.84 4.93 18.62
C LEU A 215 -2.78 5.94 19.31
N PHE A 216 -3.73 5.47 20.13
CA PHE A 216 -4.69 6.30 20.85
C PHE A 216 -4.18 6.81 22.20
N LYS A 217 -2.98 6.40 22.62
CA LYS A 217 -2.34 6.94 23.85
C LYS A 217 -1.93 8.40 23.69
N LEU A 218 -1.88 8.92 22.49
CA LEU A 218 -1.65 10.31 22.18
C LEU A 218 -2.91 10.94 21.54
N PRO A 219 -3.26 12.21 21.83
CA PRO A 219 -2.58 13.14 22.74
C PRO A 219 -2.78 12.80 24.23
N ARG A 220 -1.76 13.02 25.06
CA ARG A 220 -1.80 12.79 26.50
C ARG A 220 -1.40 14.03 27.25
N THR A 221 -2.22 14.45 28.23
CA THR A 221 -1.87 15.52 29.15
C THR A 221 -0.80 15.03 30.11
N LEU A 222 0.32 15.74 30.21
CA LEU A 222 1.42 15.43 31.11
C LEU A 222 1.27 16.12 32.46
N GLY A 223 0.52 17.23 32.51
CA GLY A 223 0.33 18.06 33.70
C GLY A 223 0.12 19.52 33.33
N GLU A 224 0.18 20.40 34.34
CA GLU A 224 0.11 21.84 34.18
C GLU A 224 1.49 22.49 34.36
N TYR A 225 1.80 23.45 33.53
CA TYR A 225 2.96 24.33 33.67
C TYR A 225 2.54 25.78 33.49
N GLU A 226 2.84 26.63 34.45
CA GLU A 226 2.43 28.06 34.45
C GLU A 226 0.91 28.25 34.23
N GLY A 227 0.07 27.39 34.87
CA GLY A 227 -1.38 27.44 34.75
C GLY A 227 -1.94 27.00 33.40
N LYS A 228 -1.16 26.32 32.58
CA LYS A 228 -1.54 25.79 31.28
C LYS A 228 -1.27 24.30 31.18
N ASN A 229 -2.21 23.58 30.54
CA ASN A 229 -2.05 22.17 30.31
C ASN A 229 -0.93 21.91 29.28
N VAL A 230 -0.01 21.03 29.65
CA VAL A 230 1.03 20.51 28.75
C VAL A 230 0.55 19.19 28.17
N VAL A 231 0.39 19.14 26.86
CA VAL A 231 -0.10 17.98 26.13
C VAL A 231 0.97 17.46 25.19
N VAL A 232 1.22 16.16 25.21
CA VAL A 232 2.00 15.47 24.17
C VAL A 232 1.05 15.00 23.10
N GLY A 233 1.32 15.35 21.86
CA GLY A 233 0.57 14.93 20.68
C GLY A 233 1.47 14.43 19.57
N ALA A 234 0.89 13.83 18.53
CA ALA A 234 1.59 13.49 17.30
C ALA A 234 1.58 14.69 16.34
N GLY A 235 2.74 15.25 16.06
CA GLY A 235 2.91 16.30 15.05
C GLY A 235 3.42 15.72 13.72
N ARG A 236 3.51 16.58 12.69
CA ARG A 236 3.97 16.19 11.34
C ARG A 236 5.37 15.52 11.33
N PHE A 237 6.20 15.85 12.30
CA PHE A 237 7.59 15.38 12.40
C PHE A 237 7.80 14.42 13.57
N GLY A 238 6.73 13.90 14.18
CA GLY A 238 6.78 12.99 15.32
C GLY A 238 6.10 13.55 16.58
N PRO A 239 6.30 12.91 17.74
CA PRO A 239 5.73 13.37 19.00
C PRO A 239 6.21 14.79 19.33
N CYS A 240 5.27 15.68 19.68
CA CYS A 240 5.57 17.06 20.06
C CYS A 240 4.82 17.45 21.33
N LEU A 241 5.42 18.37 22.10
CA LEU A 241 4.79 19.01 23.24
C LEU A 241 3.98 20.21 22.74
N LEU A 242 2.69 20.21 23.04
CA LEU A 242 1.77 21.28 22.74
C LEU A 242 1.48 22.07 24.01
N TYR A 243 1.84 23.34 24.03
CA TYR A 243 1.36 24.30 25.02
C TYR A 243 0.04 24.89 24.53
N THR A 244 -0.92 25.10 25.40
CA THR A 244 -2.24 25.66 25.07
C THR A 244 -2.22 27.13 24.66
N SER A 245 -1.04 27.73 24.50
CA SER A 245 -0.86 29.06 23.94
C SER A 245 -0.10 28.97 22.62
N PRO A 246 -0.62 29.56 21.51
CA PRO A 246 0.11 29.57 20.26
C PRO A 246 1.45 30.28 20.47
N SER A 247 2.53 29.61 20.08
CA SER A 247 3.84 30.25 20.05
C SER A 247 3.82 31.38 19.02
N PRO A 248 4.53 32.51 19.24
CA PRO A 248 4.67 33.57 18.23
C PRO A 248 5.22 33.07 16.89
N ARG A 249 5.83 31.90 16.84
CA ARG A 249 6.28 31.22 15.61
C ARG A 249 5.14 30.56 14.84
N ASP A 250 4.07 30.14 15.52
CA ASP A 250 2.93 29.47 14.90
C ASP A 250 1.96 30.48 14.28
N MET A 251 1.95 31.73 14.76
CA MET A 251 1.12 32.81 14.25
C MET A 251 1.60 33.40 12.91
N ARG A 252 2.77 33.00 12.40
CA ARG A 252 3.32 33.50 11.12
C ARG A 252 3.06 32.60 9.90
N ARG A 253 2.19 31.60 10.01
CA ARG A 253 1.85 30.68 8.92
C ARG A 253 0.34 30.42 8.81
N SER A 254 -0.45 31.45 8.88
CA SER A 254 -1.84 31.48 8.38
C SER A 254 -1.94 32.35 7.15
#